data_8c09635bb7505359037e3c64f640b559
#
_entry.id   8c09635bb7505359037e3c64f640b559
#
_cell.length_a   1.000
_cell.length_b   1.000
_cell.length_c   1.000
_cell.angle_alpha   90.00
_cell.angle_beta   90.00
_cell.angle_gamma   90.00
#
_symmetry.space_group_name_H-M   'P 1'
#
loop_
_entity.id
_entity.type
_entity.pdbx_description
1 polymer ?
#
loop_
_entity_poly.entity_id
_entity_poly.type
_entity_poly.pdbx_seq_one_letter_code
_entity_poly.pdbx_strand_id
1 'polypeptide(L)'
;MAASAGGAWWFLRRFSQARHLLDTPTSKIRSAAQGYVEFYGVLHDSAEPQLLGPLTNTPCLWWRYKIEEYTSNGKKRSWRTLESGSSEALLQLDDSTGSCLIDPRGAHVRPLTREVWKGGLRHPLGVAKTGWRALFSNDQRYRYTEERLHAGQPLYAIGDFRSSGGGRQGLDLPAAQGAVIREWKGDFGGLLQRFDSDGNGQLDAREWQRVQLAASLEAEDRHRQQSTRPVQHHLAKPREAQPFILSCAGEDELVRQFYWQAVGGVVLCLAGALVAAWLL
;
A
#
# COMPACT_ATOMS: atom_id res chain seq x y z
N MET A 1 26.60 -25.12 3.18
CA MET A 1 26.80 -23.69 3.49
C MET A 1 25.70 -22.80 2.87
N ALA A 2 25.36 -22.85 1.57
CA ALA A 2 24.33 -22.00 0.97
C ALA A 2 22.93 -22.17 1.62
N ALA A 3 22.51 -23.39 1.96
CA ALA A 3 21.23 -23.68 2.60
C ALA A 3 21.12 -23.10 4.01
N SER A 4 22.22 -23.15 4.78
CA SER A 4 22.26 -22.59 6.13
C SER A 4 22.21 -21.05 6.13
N ALA A 5 22.90 -20.40 5.19
CA ALA A 5 22.86 -18.95 5.02
C ALA A 5 21.47 -18.46 4.56
N GLY A 6 20.83 -19.21 3.64
CA GLY A 6 19.47 -18.94 3.21
C GLY A 6 18.43 -19.09 4.33
N GLY A 7 18.56 -20.13 5.16
CA GLY A 7 17.72 -20.37 6.33
C GLY A 7 17.86 -19.26 7.40
N ALA A 8 19.10 -18.84 7.69
CA ALA A 8 19.36 -17.76 8.64
C ALA A 8 18.81 -16.42 8.16
N TRP A 9 19.02 -16.08 6.88
CA TRP A 9 18.45 -14.86 6.31
C TRP A 9 16.93 -14.86 6.32
N TRP A 10 16.31 -16.00 5.96
CA TRP A 10 14.85 -16.17 6.01
C TRP A 10 14.31 -16.00 7.43
N PHE A 11 14.96 -16.63 8.43
CA PHE A 11 14.61 -16.49 9.83
C PHE A 11 14.66 -15.03 10.29
N LEU A 12 15.80 -14.35 10.07
CA LEU A 12 15.98 -12.96 10.49
C LEU A 12 14.93 -12.04 9.88
N ARG A 13 14.65 -12.22 8.60
CA ARG A 13 13.63 -11.43 7.89
C ARG A 13 12.24 -11.65 8.46
N ARG A 14 11.84 -12.91 8.72
CA ARG A 14 10.51 -13.24 9.24
C ARG A 14 10.35 -12.88 10.70
N PHE A 15 11.40 -13.08 11.48
CA PHE A 15 11.45 -12.68 12.90
C PHE A 15 11.35 -11.16 13.06
N SER A 16 12.09 -10.40 12.26
CA SER A 16 11.99 -8.94 12.24
C SER A 16 10.58 -8.47 11.89
N GLN A 17 9.91 -9.09 10.89
CA GLN A 17 8.53 -8.77 10.54
C GLN A 17 7.56 -9.06 11.69
N ALA A 18 7.71 -10.21 12.38
CA ALA A 18 6.87 -10.54 13.53
C ALA A 18 7.07 -9.54 14.68
N ARG A 19 8.31 -9.13 14.93
CA ARG A 19 8.64 -8.19 15.99
C ARG A 19 8.09 -6.78 15.72
N HIS A 20 8.18 -6.30 14.49
CA HIS A 20 7.56 -5.03 14.11
C HIS A 20 6.04 -5.02 14.32
N LEU A 21 5.36 -6.13 14.08
CA LEU A 21 3.93 -6.28 14.35
C LEU A 21 3.62 -6.20 15.85
N LEU A 22 4.42 -6.85 16.69
CA LEU A 22 4.21 -6.86 18.16
C LEU A 22 4.59 -5.54 18.84
N ASP A 23 5.59 -4.83 18.29
CA ASP A 23 6.12 -3.61 18.90
C ASP A 23 5.35 -2.33 18.47
N THR A 24 4.45 -2.42 17.48
CA THR A 24 3.68 -1.27 16.99
C THR A 24 2.31 -1.26 17.68
N PRO A 25 2.02 -0.28 18.56
CA PRO A 25 0.71 -0.22 19.22
C PRO A 25 -0.39 0.15 18.22
N THR A 26 -1.54 -0.53 18.33
CA THR A 26 -2.73 -0.20 17.54
C THR A 26 -3.19 1.22 17.86
N SER A 27 -3.25 2.05 16.85
CA SER A 27 -3.62 3.46 16.96
C SER A 27 -5.07 3.68 16.51
N LYS A 28 -5.68 4.77 16.99
CA LYS A 28 -6.96 5.25 16.48
C LYS A 28 -6.72 6.31 15.41
N ILE A 29 -7.43 6.22 14.28
CA ILE A 29 -7.23 7.09 13.10
C ILE A 29 -7.27 8.57 13.50
N ARG A 30 -8.24 8.97 14.32
CA ARG A 30 -8.39 10.36 14.75
C ARG A 30 -7.20 10.92 15.52
N SER A 31 -6.52 10.10 16.30
CA SER A 31 -5.46 10.51 17.24
C SER A 31 -4.08 9.99 16.85
N ALA A 32 -3.96 9.26 15.74
CA ALA A 32 -2.70 8.69 15.32
C ALA A 32 -1.64 9.75 15.03
N ALA A 33 -0.43 9.50 15.49
CA ALA A 33 0.75 10.27 15.11
C ALA A 33 1.14 9.98 13.64
N GLN A 34 1.75 10.95 12.98
CA GLN A 34 2.28 10.72 11.63
C GLN A 34 3.47 9.75 11.67
N GLY A 35 3.62 8.94 10.64
CA GLY A 35 4.68 7.96 10.50
C GLY A 35 4.15 6.52 10.49
N TYR A 36 4.97 5.59 10.92
CA TYR A 36 4.64 4.17 10.87
C TYR A 36 3.67 3.80 11.99
N VAL A 37 2.48 3.38 11.62
CA VAL A 37 1.37 3.07 12.54
C VAL A 37 0.62 1.83 12.11
N GLU A 38 -0.15 1.31 13.07
CA GLU A 38 -1.05 0.20 12.93
C GLU A 38 -2.49 0.64 13.15
N PHE A 39 -3.39 0.21 12.27
CA PHE A 39 -4.83 0.41 12.35
C PHE A 39 -5.58 -0.89 12.29
N TYR A 40 -6.71 -0.95 12.99
CA TYR A 40 -7.71 -1.98 12.85
C TYR A 40 -9.08 -1.33 12.71
N GLY A 41 -9.80 -1.70 11.65
CA GLY A 41 -11.11 -1.14 11.34
C GLY A 41 -11.87 -1.99 10.35
N VAL A 42 -12.90 -1.42 9.76
CA VAL A 42 -13.78 -2.06 8.78
C VAL A 42 -13.64 -1.34 7.43
N LEU A 43 -13.59 -2.10 6.36
CA LEU A 43 -13.58 -1.58 5.00
C LEU A 43 -14.97 -1.06 4.64
N HIS A 44 -15.01 0.19 4.18
CA HIS A 44 -16.21 0.81 3.65
C HIS A 44 -16.17 0.90 2.13
N ASP A 45 -17.37 0.92 1.55
CA ASP A 45 -17.52 1.15 0.12
C ASP A 45 -17.09 2.59 -0.19
N SER A 46 -16.14 2.76 -1.06
CA SER A 46 -15.80 4.08 -1.59
C SER A 46 -16.75 4.34 -2.77
N ALA A 47 -17.39 5.50 -2.74
CA ALA A 47 -18.28 5.91 -3.82
C ALA A 47 -17.54 5.86 -5.16
N GLU A 48 -18.08 5.03 -6.07
CA GLU A 48 -17.93 4.92 -7.52
C GLU A 48 -16.53 5.18 -8.18
N PRO A 49 -16.20 4.37 -9.21
CA PRO A 49 -16.99 3.29 -9.79
C PRO A 49 -16.78 1.95 -9.07
N GLN A 50 -17.85 1.16 -8.98
CA GLN A 50 -17.83 -0.17 -8.40
C GLN A 50 -16.82 -1.06 -9.14
N LEU A 51 -15.81 -1.53 -8.43
CA LEU A 51 -14.81 -2.41 -8.99
C LEU A 51 -15.36 -3.83 -9.13
N LEU A 52 -15.04 -4.48 -10.25
CA LEU A 52 -15.41 -5.86 -10.49
C LEU A 52 -14.16 -6.73 -10.57
N GLY A 53 -14.21 -7.90 -9.96
CA GLY A 53 -13.16 -8.90 -10.10
C GLY A 53 -13.00 -9.32 -11.57
N PRO A 54 -11.79 -9.27 -12.15
CA PRO A 54 -11.59 -9.46 -13.59
C PRO A 54 -11.91 -10.87 -14.08
N LEU A 55 -11.86 -11.88 -13.22
CA LEU A 55 -12.13 -13.27 -13.59
C LEU A 55 -13.54 -13.74 -13.16
N THR A 56 -14.05 -13.21 -12.05
CA THR A 56 -15.35 -13.62 -11.47
C THR A 56 -16.48 -12.67 -11.79
N ASN A 57 -16.17 -11.44 -12.23
CA ASN A 57 -17.11 -10.34 -12.41
C ASN A 57 -17.93 -10.04 -11.13
N THR A 58 -17.31 -10.27 -9.96
CA THR A 58 -17.93 -10.05 -8.65
C THR A 58 -17.55 -8.67 -8.11
N PRO A 59 -18.50 -7.87 -7.57
CA PRO A 59 -18.23 -6.59 -6.96
C PRO A 59 -17.25 -6.71 -5.79
N CYS A 60 -16.25 -5.81 -5.75
CA CYS A 60 -15.24 -5.80 -4.70
C CYS A 60 -14.59 -4.42 -4.58
N LEU A 61 -13.86 -4.19 -3.49
CA LEU A 61 -13.10 -2.96 -3.27
C LEU A 61 -11.67 -3.06 -3.82
N TRP A 62 -11.14 -4.27 -3.87
CA TRP A 62 -9.82 -4.56 -4.39
C TRP A 62 -9.76 -6.00 -4.88
N TRP A 63 -8.96 -6.23 -5.91
CA TRP A 63 -8.73 -7.57 -6.46
C TRP A 63 -7.25 -7.79 -6.81
N ARG A 64 -6.87 -9.05 -6.74
CA ARG A 64 -5.64 -9.57 -7.34
C ARG A 64 -5.95 -10.89 -8.01
N TYR A 65 -5.47 -11.06 -9.24
CA TYR A 65 -5.65 -12.31 -9.97
C TYR A 65 -4.35 -12.87 -10.52
N LYS A 66 -4.39 -14.15 -10.82
CA LYS A 66 -3.31 -14.89 -11.45
C LYS A 66 -3.88 -16.00 -12.32
N ILE A 67 -3.39 -16.09 -13.56
CA ILE A 67 -3.68 -17.15 -14.52
C ILE A 67 -2.42 -17.96 -14.74
N GLU A 68 -2.49 -19.26 -14.53
CA GLU A 68 -1.38 -20.18 -14.69
C GLU A 68 -1.75 -21.27 -15.67
N GLU A 69 -0.80 -21.67 -16.52
CA GLU A 69 -0.91 -22.76 -17.49
C GLU A 69 -0.17 -23.99 -16.99
N TYR A 70 -0.80 -25.15 -17.15
CA TYR A 70 -0.17 -26.42 -16.87
C TYR A 70 0.81 -26.80 -18.00
N THR A 71 2.06 -26.95 -17.65
CA THR A 71 3.11 -27.34 -18.59
C THR A 71 3.71 -28.65 -18.14
N SER A 72 3.73 -29.63 -19.08
CA SER A 72 4.35 -30.92 -18.86
C SER A 72 5.49 -31.10 -19.86
N ASN A 73 6.71 -31.07 -19.39
CA ASN A 73 7.92 -31.38 -20.19
C ASN A 73 8.46 -32.70 -19.72
N GLY A 74 7.93 -33.81 -20.31
CA GLY A 74 8.33 -35.16 -19.97
C GLY A 74 8.20 -35.52 -18.50
N LYS A 75 9.29 -35.43 -17.72
CA LYS A 75 9.33 -35.82 -16.29
C LYS A 75 8.91 -34.74 -15.31
N LYS A 76 8.85 -33.46 -15.73
CA LYS A 76 8.48 -32.35 -14.83
C LYS A 76 7.13 -31.77 -15.21
N ARG A 77 6.24 -31.75 -14.22
CA ARG A 77 4.90 -31.12 -14.28
C ARG A 77 4.94 -29.84 -13.46
N SER A 78 4.63 -28.70 -14.08
CA SER A 78 4.67 -27.40 -13.37
C SER A 78 3.58 -26.46 -13.88
N TRP A 79 3.21 -25.51 -13.03
CA TRP A 79 2.33 -24.41 -13.38
C TRP A 79 3.16 -23.19 -13.72
N ARG A 80 2.99 -22.64 -14.91
CA ARG A 80 3.67 -21.44 -15.38
C ARG A 80 2.69 -20.28 -15.32
N THR A 81 3.05 -19.20 -14.63
CA THR A 81 2.25 -17.98 -14.63
C THR A 81 2.27 -17.36 -16.02
N LEU A 82 1.09 -17.15 -16.60
CA LEU A 82 0.89 -16.45 -17.87
C LEU A 82 0.56 -15.00 -17.66
N GLU A 83 -0.29 -14.71 -16.66
CA GLU A 83 -0.83 -13.39 -16.44
C GLU A 83 -1.13 -13.19 -14.94
N SER A 84 -0.94 -11.98 -14.47
CA SER A 84 -1.32 -11.59 -13.12
C SER A 84 -1.51 -10.08 -13.06
N GLY A 85 -2.40 -9.62 -12.17
CA GLY A 85 -2.66 -8.22 -11.96
C GLY A 85 -3.27 -7.98 -10.59
N SER A 86 -3.23 -6.72 -10.16
CA SER A 86 -3.89 -6.25 -8.95
C SER A 86 -4.47 -4.86 -9.17
N SER A 87 -5.58 -4.56 -8.52
CA SER A 87 -6.17 -3.22 -8.58
C SER A 87 -5.32 -2.24 -7.75
N GLU A 88 -5.35 -0.99 -8.17
CA GLU A 88 -4.68 0.12 -7.48
C GLU A 88 -5.70 1.07 -6.79
N ALA A 89 -6.97 0.64 -6.73
CA ALA A 89 -8.02 1.43 -6.13
C ALA A 89 -7.75 1.69 -4.65
N LEU A 90 -8.00 2.93 -4.22
CA LEU A 90 -7.88 3.30 -2.82
C LEU A 90 -8.95 2.59 -1.99
N LEU A 91 -8.55 2.11 -0.83
CA LEU A 91 -9.44 1.49 0.14
C LEU A 91 -9.80 2.49 1.23
N GLN A 92 -11.05 2.50 1.66
CA GLN A 92 -11.49 3.31 2.79
C GLN A 92 -11.62 2.43 4.03
N LEU A 93 -10.80 2.72 5.05
CA LEU A 93 -10.84 2.06 6.36
C LEU A 93 -11.48 3.00 7.37
N ASP A 94 -12.42 2.49 8.17
CA ASP A 94 -13.06 3.19 9.28
C ASP A 94 -12.86 2.43 10.59
N ASP A 95 -12.45 3.12 11.65
CA ASP A 95 -12.21 2.54 12.99
C ASP A 95 -13.18 3.06 14.05
N SER A 96 -14.31 3.64 13.67
CA SER A 96 -15.28 4.34 14.53
C SER A 96 -14.84 5.70 15.07
N THR A 97 -13.56 6.06 14.95
CA THR A 97 -13.05 7.38 15.37
C THR A 97 -12.78 8.31 14.18
N GLY A 98 -12.59 7.74 13.01
CA GLY A 98 -12.33 8.43 11.76
C GLY A 98 -12.13 7.46 10.60
N SER A 99 -12.02 8.01 9.40
CA SER A 99 -11.76 7.25 8.18
C SER A 99 -10.37 7.55 7.63
N CYS A 100 -9.74 6.54 7.03
CA CYS A 100 -8.42 6.63 6.41
C CYS A 100 -8.46 6.03 5.01
N LEU A 101 -7.91 6.73 4.03
CA LEU A 101 -7.70 6.21 2.68
C LEU A 101 -6.38 5.45 2.64
N ILE A 102 -6.44 4.21 2.16
CA ILE A 102 -5.27 3.32 2.06
C ILE A 102 -4.93 3.15 0.59
N ASP A 103 -3.69 3.45 0.22
CA ASP A 103 -3.13 3.13 -1.09
C ASP A 103 -2.53 1.72 -1.05
N PRO A 104 -3.13 0.70 -1.69
CA PRO A 104 -2.68 -0.69 -1.57
C PRO A 104 -1.40 -0.99 -2.34
N ARG A 105 -0.86 -0.04 -3.11
CA ARG A 105 0.33 -0.26 -3.94
C ARG A 105 1.55 -0.62 -3.11
N GLY A 106 2.12 -1.77 -3.42
CA GLY A 106 3.28 -2.32 -2.70
C GLY A 106 2.98 -2.93 -1.34
N ALA A 107 1.70 -3.05 -0.96
CA ALA A 107 1.27 -3.76 0.24
C ALA A 107 1.33 -5.29 0.05
N HIS A 108 1.63 -5.98 1.13
CA HIS A 108 1.38 -7.41 1.22
C HIS A 108 -0.07 -7.65 1.64
N VAL A 109 -0.96 -7.78 0.63
CA VAL A 109 -2.39 -7.94 0.89
C VAL A 109 -2.72 -9.41 1.17
N ARG A 110 -3.48 -9.66 2.26
CA ARG A 110 -4.01 -10.96 2.67
C ARG A 110 -5.53 -10.87 2.80
N PRO A 111 -6.25 -11.11 1.72
CA PRO A 111 -7.70 -11.04 1.73
C PRO A 111 -8.31 -12.29 2.38
N LEU A 112 -9.54 -12.14 2.88
CA LEU A 112 -10.35 -13.27 3.37
C LEU A 112 -10.88 -14.10 2.21
N THR A 113 -11.24 -13.45 1.09
CA THR A 113 -11.83 -14.10 -0.08
C THR A 113 -10.73 -14.47 -1.07
N ARG A 114 -10.52 -15.77 -1.24
CA ARG A 114 -9.61 -16.32 -2.25
C ARG A 114 -10.29 -17.48 -2.94
N GLU A 115 -10.46 -17.39 -4.24
CA GLU A 115 -11.03 -18.45 -5.07
C GLU A 115 -9.96 -19.02 -6.01
N VAL A 116 -9.94 -20.34 -6.11
CA VAL A 116 -9.02 -21.08 -7.01
C VAL A 116 -9.82 -22.11 -7.75
N TRP A 117 -9.78 -22.04 -9.09
CA TRP A 117 -10.45 -23.01 -9.95
C TRP A 117 -9.61 -23.32 -11.20
N LYS A 118 -10.06 -24.29 -11.99
CA LYS A 118 -9.38 -24.71 -13.22
C LYS A 118 -10.36 -24.70 -14.37
N GLY A 119 -9.84 -24.53 -15.59
CA GLY A 119 -10.64 -24.55 -16.81
C GLY A 119 -9.78 -24.64 -18.07
N GLY A 120 -10.46 -24.75 -19.22
CA GLY A 120 -9.83 -24.89 -20.53
C GLY A 120 -9.58 -23.59 -21.28
N LEU A 121 -10.24 -22.50 -20.91
CA LEU A 121 -10.10 -21.20 -21.58
C LEU A 121 -9.10 -20.32 -20.85
N ARG A 122 -8.27 -19.59 -21.58
CA ARG A 122 -7.30 -18.67 -20.97
C ARG A 122 -7.96 -17.58 -20.11
N HIS A 123 -9.07 -17.02 -20.59
CA HIS A 123 -9.86 -16.02 -19.86
C HIS A 123 -11.25 -16.60 -19.59
N PRO A 124 -11.55 -17.00 -18.34
CA PRO A 124 -12.86 -17.51 -17.99
C PRO A 124 -13.89 -16.36 -17.95
N LEU A 125 -15.11 -16.65 -18.39
CA LEU A 125 -16.28 -15.79 -18.22
C LEU A 125 -16.96 -16.14 -16.88
N GLY A 126 -16.38 -15.73 -15.77
CA GLY A 126 -16.87 -16.04 -14.42
C GLY A 126 -16.38 -17.38 -13.87
N VAL A 127 -16.69 -17.63 -12.60
CA VAL A 127 -16.43 -18.94 -11.96
C VAL A 127 -17.34 -19.97 -12.61
N ALA A 128 -16.76 -20.99 -13.20
CA ALA A 128 -17.53 -22.15 -13.66
C ALA A 128 -18.24 -22.73 -12.43
N LYS A 129 -19.59 -22.56 -12.35
CA LYS A 129 -20.41 -23.20 -11.32
C LYS A 129 -20.11 -24.70 -11.45
N THR A 130 -19.60 -25.28 -10.36
CA THR A 130 -19.21 -26.68 -10.28
C THR A 130 -20.46 -27.56 -10.46
N GLY A 131 -20.88 -27.74 -11.71
CA GLY A 131 -21.83 -28.78 -12.03
C GLY A 131 -21.06 -30.09 -12.22
N TRP A 132 -21.65 -31.21 -11.93
CA TRP A 132 -21.07 -32.55 -12.10
C TRP A 132 -20.47 -32.78 -13.49
N ARG A 133 -20.85 -31.99 -14.53
CA ARG A 133 -20.24 -31.96 -15.85
C ARG A 133 -18.78 -31.51 -15.85
N ALA A 134 -18.36 -30.67 -14.87
CA ALA A 134 -16.97 -30.24 -14.73
C ALA A 134 -16.03 -31.37 -14.28
N LEU A 135 -16.57 -32.41 -13.66
CA LEU A 135 -15.81 -33.59 -13.25
C LEU A 135 -15.38 -34.45 -14.45
N PHE A 136 -16.05 -34.30 -15.60
CA PHE A 136 -15.79 -35.06 -16.83
C PHE A 136 -15.08 -34.23 -17.92
N SER A 137 -14.89 -32.93 -17.70
CA SER A 137 -14.09 -32.11 -18.62
C SER A 137 -12.61 -32.32 -18.34
N ASN A 138 -11.94 -33.04 -19.24
CA ASN A 138 -10.50 -33.31 -19.18
C ASN A 138 -9.64 -32.05 -19.51
N ASP A 139 -10.28 -30.91 -19.72
CA ASP A 139 -9.64 -29.68 -20.17
C ASP A 139 -9.37 -28.73 -18.99
N GLN A 140 -8.39 -29.12 -18.15
CA GLN A 140 -7.93 -28.35 -16.98
C GLN A 140 -6.55 -27.70 -17.26
N ARG A 141 -6.40 -27.11 -18.45
CA ARG A 141 -5.15 -26.52 -18.88
C ARG A 141 -4.74 -25.30 -18.06
N TYR A 142 -5.71 -24.53 -17.57
CA TYR A 142 -5.47 -23.31 -16.83
C TYR A 142 -5.92 -23.43 -15.38
N ARG A 143 -5.16 -22.78 -14.49
CA ARG A 143 -5.54 -22.55 -13.09
C ARG A 143 -5.67 -21.06 -12.87
N TYR A 144 -6.79 -20.64 -12.31
CA TYR A 144 -7.09 -19.26 -11.99
C TYR A 144 -7.10 -19.10 -10.49
N THR A 145 -6.55 -18.01 -10.04
CA THR A 145 -6.65 -17.57 -8.64
C THR A 145 -7.14 -16.14 -8.66
N GLU A 146 -8.21 -15.86 -7.93
CA GLU A 146 -8.67 -14.49 -7.71
C GLU A 146 -8.86 -14.27 -6.22
N GLU A 147 -8.33 -13.16 -5.75
CA GLU A 147 -8.36 -12.71 -4.38
C GLU A 147 -9.05 -11.35 -4.32
N ARG A 148 -9.95 -11.15 -3.35
CA ARG A 148 -10.76 -9.93 -3.26
C ARG A 148 -10.91 -9.44 -1.84
N LEU A 149 -11.03 -8.11 -1.69
CA LEU A 149 -11.50 -7.43 -0.49
C LEU A 149 -12.90 -6.87 -0.74
N HIS A 150 -13.78 -7.00 0.24
CA HIS A 150 -15.16 -6.53 0.15
C HIS A 150 -15.49 -5.53 1.25
N ALA A 151 -16.49 -4.69 1.01
CA ALA A 151 -17.05 -3.83 2.04
C ALA A 151 -17.56 -4.64 3.23
N GLY A 152 -17.47 -4.07 4.43
CA GLY A 152 -17.87 -4.72 5.67
C GLY A 152 -16.85 -5.71 6.25
N GLN A 153 -15.75 -6.00 5.54
CA GLN A 153 -14.70 -6.87 6.07
C GLN A 153 -13.80 -6.12 7.06
N PRO A 154 -13.38 -6.78 8.15
CA PRO A 154 -12.36 -6.23 9.02
C PRO A 154 -11.02 -6.17 8.28
N LEU A 155 -10.26 -5.11 8.49
CA LEU A 155 -8.93 -4.95 7.95
C LEU A 155 -7.96 -4.48 9.03
N TYR A 156 -6.89 -5.24 9.20
CA TYR A 156 -5.66 -4.85 9.86
C TYR A 156 -4.75 -4.20 8.83
N ALA A 157 -4.27 -3.01 9.10
CA ALA A 157 -3.43 -2.24 8.20
C ALA A 157 -2.24 -1.63 8.94
N ILE A 158 -1.02 -1.90 8.48
CA ILE A 158 0.20 -1.30 9.03
C ILE A 158 0.99 -0.65 7.90
N GLY A 159 1.37 0.63 8.07
CA GLY A 159 2.04 1.41 7.04
C GLY A 159 2.41 2.83 7.48
N ASP A 160 2.83 3.68 6.53
CA ASP A 160 3.16 5.09 6.77
C ASP A 160 1.89 5.94 6.71
N PHE A 161 1.50 6.50 7.85
CA PHE A 161 0.32 7.32 8.03
C PHE A 161 0.63 8.79 7.92
N ARG A 162 -0.20 9.51 7.19
CA ARG A 162 -0.13 10.96 7.04
C ARG A 162 -1.51 11.58 7.11
N SER A 163 -1.60 12.68 7.81
CA SER A 163 -2.78 13.53 7.81
C SER A 163 -2.50 14.82 7.06
N SER A 164 -3.43 15.25 6.23
CA SER A 164 -3.40 16.53 5.53
C SER A 164 -4.70 17.29 5.76
N GLY A 165 -4.65 18.63 5.76
CA GLY A 165 -5.80 19.49 6.05
C GLY A 165 -6.05 19.70 7.56
N GLY A 166 -7.15 20.36 7.91
CA GLY A 166 -7.61 20.51 9.29
C GLY A 166 -6.78 21.42 10.21
N GLY A 167 -5.88 22.25 9.67
CA GLY A 167 -5.11 23.21 10.47
C GLY A 167 -4.12 22.61 11.49
N ARG A 168 -3.89 21.29 11.44
CA ARG A 168 -2.96 20.59 12.35
C ARG A 168 -1.48 20.86 12.10
N GLN A 169 -1.13 21.35 10.93
CA GLN A 169 0.24 21.77 10.64
C GLN A 169 0.36 23.26 10.98
N GLY A 170 1.21 23.58 11.96
CA GLY A 170 1.61 24.96 12.21
C GLY A 170 2.19 25.60 10.95
N LEU A 171 1.91 26.88 10.74
CA LEU A 171 2.51 27.64 9.64
C LEU A 171 3.95 27.98 9.99
N ASP A 172 4.92 27.37 9.31
CA ASP A 172 6.28 27.90 9.24
C ASP A 172 6.29 29.00 8.18
N LEU A 173 5.93 30.22 8.62
CA LEU A 173 5.79 31.38 7.75
C LEU A 173 7.09 31.68 6.95
N PRO A 174 8.29 31.67 7.53
CA PRO A 174 9.53 31.88 6.79
C PRO A 174 9.78 30.85 5.68
N ALA A 175 9.54 29.58 5.96
CA ALA A 175 9.71 28.50 4.98
C ALA A 175 8.66 28.60 3.86
N ALA A 176 7.39 28.88 4.20
CA ALA A 176 6.29 29.04 3.26
C ALA A 176 6.47 30.26 2.36
N GLN A 177 6.84 31.40 2.92
CA GLN A 177 7.19 32.63 2.19
C GLN A 177 8.34 32.37 1.20
N GLY A 178 9.39 31.69 1.66
CA GLY A 178 10.52 31.31 0.80
C GLY A 178 10.11 30.40 -0.37
N ALA A 179 9.13 29.53 -0.17
CA ALA A 179 8.58 28.68 -1.24
C ALA A 179 7.82 29.52 -2.29
N VAL A 180 6.97 30.45 -1.85
CA VAL A 180 6.24 31.37 -2.74
C VAL A 180 7.21 32.24 -3.55
N ILE A 181 8.24 32.78 -2.92
CA ILE A 181 9.26 33.59 -3.60
C ILE A 181 10.00 32.76 -4.65
N ARG A 182 10.35 31.51 -4.35
CA ARG A 182 11.02 30.62 -5.34
C ARG A 182 10.12 30.33 -6.53
N GLU A 183 8.84 30.11 -6.30
CA GLU A 183 7.84 29.92 -7.34
C GLU A 183 7.75 31.16 -8.25
N TRP A 184 7.60 32.34 -7.66
CA TRP A 184 7.51 33.59 -8.42
C TRP A 184 8.79 33.93 -9.18
N LYS A 185 9.94 33.58 -8.66
CA LYS A 185 11.23 33.73 -9.36
C LYS A 185 11.34 32.84 -10.60
N GLY A 186 10.57 31.76 -10.68
CA GLY A 186 10.47 30.94 -11.89
C GLY A 186 9.83 31.66 -13.06
N ASP A 187 8.95 32.65 -12.78
CA ASP A 187 8.42 33.61 -13.76
C ASP A 187 8.87 35.03 -13.40
N PHE A 188 10.14 35.33 -13.69
CA PHE A 188 10.73 36.61 -13.32
C PHE A 188 10.09 37.79 -14.08
N GLY A 189 9.63 37.56 -15.32
CA GLY A 189 8.90 38.58 -16.11
C GLY A 189 7.59 39.00 -15.44
N GLY A 190 6.79 38.01 -14.97
CA GLY A 190 5.59 38.26 -14.20
C GLY A 190 5.84 38.91 -12.84
N LEU A 191 6.99 38.61 -12.21
CA LEU A 191 7.41 39.23 -10.96
C LEU A 191 7.72 40.73 -11.16
N LEU A 192 8.48 41.08 -12.20
CA LEU A 192 8.74 42.48 -12.58
C LEU A 192 7.45 43.23 -12.90
N GLN A 193 6.59 42.68 -13.75
CA GLN A 193 5.33 43.31 -14.10
C GLN A 193 4.45 43.66 -12.85
N ARG A 194 4.56 42.90 -11.79
CA ARG A 194 3.77 43.09 -10.55
C ARG A 194 4.41 44.08 -9.58
N PHE A 195 5.75 44.14 -9.50
CA PHE A 195 6.46 44.83 -8.41
C PHE A 195 7.46 45.86 -8.85
N ASP A 196 7.97 45.87 -10.09
CA ASP A 196 8.79 46.89 -10.67
C ASP A 196 7.94 48.12 -10.97
N SER A 197 8.03 49.14 -10.11
CA SER A 197 7.16 50.30 -10.17
C SER A 197 7.74 51.43 -11.03
N ASP A 198 9.07 51.47 -11.16
CA ASP A 198 9.76 52.48 -11.96
C ASP A 198 10.08 52.02 -13.40
N GLY A 199 9.81 50.72 -13.68
CA GLY A 199 9.96 50.14 -15.01
C GLY A 199 11.43 49.97 -15.47
N ASN A 200 12.35 49.91 -14.50
CA ASN A 200 13.81 49.83 -14.80
C ASN A 200 14.27 48.38 -15.11
N GLY A 201 13.40 47.38 -14.98
CA GLY A 201 13.69 45.97 -15.22
C GLY A 201 14.47 45.30 -14.07
N GLN A 202 14.57 45.95 -12.93
CA GLN A 202 15.23 45.42 -11.73
C GLN A 202 14.32 45.68 -10.51
N LEU A 203 14.40 44.82 -9.49
CA LEU A 203 13.72 45.04 -8.22
C LEU A 203 14.67 45.69 -7.21
N ASP A 204 14.43 46.92 -6.87
CA ASP A 204 15.16 47.62 -5.84
C ASP A 204 14.82 47.11 -4.41
N ALA A 205 15.54 47.62 -3.40
CA ALA A 205 15.33 47.17 -2.00
C ALA A 205 13.90 47.42 -1.50
N ARG A 206 13.22 48.49 -1.93
CA ARG A 206 11.85 48.82 -1.53
C ARG A 206 10.83 47.93 -2.25
N GLU A 207 11.08 47.65 -3.51
CA GLU A 207 10.28 46.75 -4.33
C GLU A 207 10.40 45.31 -3.84
N TRP A 208 11.62 44.92 -3.50
CA TRP A 208 11.86 43.62 -2.88
C TRP A 208 11.17 43.43 -1.55
N GLN A 209 11.08 44.45 -0.71
CA GLN A 209 10.28 44.41 0.52
C GLN A 209 8.79 44.20 0.23
N ARG A 210 8.25 44.80 -0.84
CA ARG A 210 6.87 44.56 -1.27
C ARG A 210 6.67 43.13 -1.76
N VAL A 211 7.62 42.55 -2.49
CA VAL A 211 7.61 41.15 -2.87
C VAL A 211 7.57 40.24 -1.64
N GLN A 212 8.40 40.50 -0.63
CA GLN A 212 8.44 39.71 0.59
C GLN A 212 7.12 39.79 1.37
N LEU A 213 6.55 40.98 1.50
CA LEU A 213 5.26 41.18 2.17
C LEU A 213 4.13 40.46 1.41
N ALA A 214 4.07 40.62 0.10
CA ALA A 214 3.06 39.95 -0.71
C ALA A 214 3.21 38.42 -0.65
N ALA A 215 4.44 37.91 -0.64
CA ALA A 215 4.69 36.48 -0.49
C ALA A 215 4.31 35.93 0.89
N SER A 216 4.45 36.72 1.97
CA SER A 216 3.99 36.31 3.31
C SER A 216 2.46 36.23 3.37
N LEU A 217 1.75 37.23 2.82
CA LEU A 217 0.29 37.22 2.74
C LEU A 217 -0.23 36.07 1.90
N GLU A 218 0.39 35.80 0.77
CA GLU A 218 0.05 34.65 -0.08
C GLU A 218 0.26 33.32 0.65
N ALA A 219 1.37 33.19 1.38
CA ALA A 219 1.68 32.01 2.19
C ALA A 219 0.63 31.79 3.29
N GLU A 220 0.21 32.85 3.97
CA GLU A 220 -0.84 32.81 4.97
C GLU A 220 -2.19 32.42 4.37
N ASP A 221 -2.54 32.98 3.22
CA ASP A 221 -3.81 32.65 2.54
C ASP A 221 -3.82 31.20 2.05
N ARG A 222 -2.75 30.72 1.47
CA ARG A 222 -2.61 29.29 1.09
C ARG A 222 -2.73 28.38 2.31
N HIS A 223 -2.10 28.73 3.42
CA HIS A 223 -2.24 27.99 4.66
C HIS A 223 -3.66 28.01 5.20
N ARG A 224 -4.34 29.16 5.19
CA ARG A 224 -5.75 29.28 5.59
C ARG A 224 -6.65 28.41 4.73
N GLN A 225 -6.48 28.44 3.41
CA GLN A 225 -7.23 27.58 2.47
C GLN A 225 -6.98 26.10 2.72
N GLN A 226 -5.73 25.70 3.00
CA GLN A 226 -5.40 24.32 3.35
C GLN A 226 -5.98 23.90 4.69
N SER A 227 -6.00 24.81 5.67
CA SER A 227 -6.53 24.57 7.02
C SER A 227 -8.05 24.46 7.05
N THR A 228 -8.77 25.06 6.11
CA THR A 228 -10.22 24.92 5.97
C THR A 228 -10.64 23.63 5.25
N ARG A 229 -9.70 22.94 4.60
CA ARG A 229 -10.00 21.63 4.00
C ARG A 229 -10.26 20.59 5.09
N PRO A 230 -11.22 19.69 4.89
CA PRO A 230 -11.45 18.60 5.83
C PRO A 230 -10.17 17.78 6.00
N VAL A 231 -9.97 17.29 7.22
CA VAL A 231 -8.82 16.40 7.50
C VAL A 231 -8.95 15.16 6.66
N GLN A 232 -7.92 14.85 5.88
CA GLN A 232 -7.80 13.61 5.13
C GLN A 232 -6.65 12.80 5.71
N HIS A 233 -6.95 11.57 6.02
CA HIS A 233 -5.98 10.60 6.54
C HIS A 233 -5.61 9.62 5.43
N HIS A 234 -4.33 9.40 5.24
CA HIS A 234 -3.79 8.49 4.23
C HIS A 234 -2.81 7.51 4.85
N LEU A 235 -2.92 6.25 4.45
CA LEU A 235 -1.97 5.20 4.78
C LEU A 235 -1.37 4.67 3.48
N ALA A 236 -0.05 4.62 3.40
CA ALA A 236 0.65 4.20 2.20
C ALA A 236 1.91 3.40 2.55
N LYS A 237 2.62 2.94 1.51
CA LYS A 237 3.87 2.22 1.66
C LYS A 237 4.92 3.08 2.37
N PRO A 238 5.56 2.58 3.45
CA PRO A 238 6.66 3.25 4.12
C PRO A 238 7.83 3.50 3.16
N ARG A 239 8.53 4.62 3.36
CA ARG A 239 9.76 4.93 2.61
C ARG A 239 10.93 4.07 3.04
N GLU A 240 10.93 3.67 4.30
CA GLU A 240 11.93 2.77 4.87
C GLU A 240 11.57 1.31 4.60
N ALA A 241 12.50 0.39 4.88
CA ALA A 241 12.31 -1.05 4.67
C ALA A 241 11.33 -1.72 5.67
N GLN A 242 10.36 -0.95 6.18
CA GLN A 242 9.34 -1.44 7.10
C GLN A 242 8.25 -2.22 6.36
N PRO A 243 7.61 -3.22 6.99
CA PRO A 243 6.52 -3.97 6.39
C PRO A 243 5.32 -3.08 6.06
N PHE A 244 4.73 -3.26 4.89
CA PHE A 244 3.43 -2.69 4.55
C PHE A 244 2.45 -3.85 4.33
N ILE A 245 1.52 -4.04 5.27
CA ILE A 245 0.64 -5.21 5.32
C ILE A 245 -0.80 -4.76 5.43
N LEU A 246 -1.66 -5.37 4.62
CA LEU A 246 -3.11 -5.25 4.67
C LEU A 246 -3.70 -6.65 4.82
N SER A 247 -4.34 -6.95 5.95
CA SER A 247 -4.82 -8.31 6.25
C SER A 247 -6.22 -8.30 6.83
N CYS A 248 -7.09 -9.12 6.26
CA CYS A 248 -8.40 -9.41 6.87
C CYS A 248 -8.31 -10.47 7.99
N ALA A 249 -7.18 -11.16 8.14
CA ALA A 249 -6.92 -12.01 9.30
C ALA A 249 -6.48 -11.13 10.47
N GLY A 250 -6.93 -11.47 11.68
CA GLY A 250 -6.53 -10.76 12.90
C GLY A 250 -5.01 -10.79 13.14
N GLU A 251 -4.52 -9.88 13.96
CA GLU A 251 -3.11 -9.75 14.32
C GLU A 251 -2.53 -11.06 14.86
N ASP A 252 -3.23 -11.75 15.76
CA ASP A 252 -2.81 -13.02 16.36
C ASP A 252 -2.50 -14.12 15.33
N GLU A 253 -3.30 -14.18 14.27
CA GLU A 253 -3.11 -15.17 13.21
C GLU A 253 -1.89 -14.83 12.34
N LEU A 254 -1.66 -13.54 12.08
CA LEU A 254 -0.48 -13.05 11.36
C LEU A 254 0.80 -13.33 12.13
N VAL A 255 0.83 -12.96 13.41
CA VAL A 255 1.97 -13.18 14.30
C VAL A 255 2.28 -14.67 14.39
N ARG A 256 1.26 -15.52 14.65
CA ARG A 256 1.43 -16.98 14.71
C ARG A 256 1.99 -17.54 13.41
N GLN A 257 1.54 -17.08 12.26
CA GLN A 257 2.03 -17.54 10.96
C GLN A 257 3.49 -17.12 10.71
N PHE A 258 3.87 -15.90 11.04
CA PHE A 258 5.27 -15.46 10.91
C PHE A 258 6.18 -16.20 11.86
N TYR A 259 5.73 -16.50 13.09
CA TYR A 259 6.48 -17.32 14.04
C TYR A 259 6.73 -18.73 13.52
N TRP A 260 5.70 -19.41 12.99
CA TRP A 260 5.86 -20.74 12.42
C TRP A 260 6.78 -20.75 11.19
N GLN A 261 6.73 -19.70 10.37
CA GLN A 261 7.66 -19.54 9.25
C GLN A 261 9.10 -19.29 9.71
N ALA A 262 9.31 -18.55 10.79
CA ALA A 262 10.61 -18.34 11.39
C ALA A 262 11.16 -19.65 11.96
N VAL A 263 10.36 -20.42 12.70
CA VAL A 263 10.72 -21.76 13.20
C VAL A 263 11.13 -22.69 12.06
N GLY A 264 10.38 -22.70 10.95
CA GLY A 264 10.75 -23.44 9.74
C GLY A 264 12.14 -23.05 9.19
N GLY A 265 12.48 -21.75 9.23
CA GLY A 265 13.81 -21.24 8.85
C GLY A 265 14.94 -21.77 9.75
N VAL A 266 14.70 -21.82 11.07
CA VAL A 266 15.66 -22.38 12.03
C VAL A 266 15.90 -23.88 11.77
N VAL A 267 14.83 -24.64 11.59
CA VAL A 267 14.92 -26.08 11.29
C VAL A 267 15.72 -26.32 10.01
N LEU A 268 15.48 -25.54 8.98
CA LEU A 268 16.22 -25.63 7.71
C LEU A 268 17.71 -25.28 7.89
N CYS A 269 18.00 -24.28 8.72
CA CYS A 269 19.36 -23.88 9.05
C CYS A 269 20.11 -25.00 9.77
N LEU A 270 19.49 -25.61 10.79
CA LEU A 270 20.06 -26.70 11.58
C LEU A 270 20.26 -27.97 10.73
N ALA A 271 19.28 -28.35 9.92
CA ALA A 271 19.40 -29.48 9.00
C ALA A 271 20.54 -29.28 8.00
N GLY A 272 20.69 -28.08 7.44
CA GLY A 272 21.80 -27.75 6.55
C GLY A 272 23.15 -27.79 7.23
N ALA A 273 23.25 -27.38 8.52
CA ALA A 273 24.47 -27.47 9.31
C ALA A 273 24.84 -28.92 9.63
N LEU A 274 23.86 -29.75 9.99
CA LEU A 274 24.07 -31.19 10.25
C LEU A 274 24.58 -31.94 9.01
N VAL A 275 23.97 -31.69 7.84
CA VAL A 275 24.44 -32.30 6.60
C VAL A 275 25.84 -31.84 6.25
N ALA A 276 26.16 -30.56 6.46
CA ALA A 276 27.52 -30.06 6.22
C ALA A 276 28.55 -30.71 7.17
N ALA A 277 28.19 -30.92 8.44
CA ALA A 277 29.06 -31.58 9.43
C ALA A 277 29.25 -33.09 9.15
N TRP A 278 28.25 -33.74 8.53
CA TRP A 278 28.32 -35.17 8.17
C TRP A 278 29.16 -35.41 6.89
N LEU A 279 29.28 -34.38 6.02
CA LEU A 279 30.06 -34.44 4.79
C LEU A 279 31.54 -34.03 4.94
N LEU A 280 31.94 -33.49 6.13
CA LEU A 280 33.30 -33.18 6.53
C LEU A 280 33.92 -34.34 7.34
#